data_2a645b822e2a71b797d0872e9b8427fc
#
_entry.id   2a645b822e2a71b797d0872e9b8427fc
#
_cell.length_a   1.000
_cell.length_b   1.000
_cell.length_c   1.000
_cell.angle_alpha   90.00
_cell.angle_beta   90.00
_cell.angle_gamma   90.00
#
_symmetry.space_group_name_H-M   'P 1'
#
loop_
_entity.id
_entity.type
_entity.pdbx_description
1 polymer ?
#
loop_
_entity_poly.entity_id
_entity_poly.type
_entity_poly.pdbx_seq_one_letter_code
_entity_poly.pdbx_strand_id
1 'polypeptide(L)'
;MPVICVNPTNEIEAEIINKLSLQNQDLRLFVSSKNDEKYINKLKGKKAVGDVTDDTHISTACRGAFCGVFFENNERDIFINAINESGLKRIIWVSENDTNKNILELDNLIYLKHKDYKGVEEKILDLESQETVEYGLIDLDT
;
A
#
# COMPACT_ATOMS: atom_id res chain seq x y z
N MET A 1 -10.85 -4.98 -10.18
CA MET A 1 -9.95 -3.85 -10.52
C MET A 1 -8.57 -4.14 -9.98
N PRO A 2 -7.50 -3.80 -10.69
CA PRO A 2 -6.15 -4.14 -10.23
C PRO A 2 -5.77 -3.38 -8.97
N VAL A 3 -5.08 -4.06 -8.05
CA VAL A 3 -4.55 -3.51 -6.81
C VAL A 3 -3.05 -3.67 -6.80
N ILE A 4 -2.32 -2.66 -6.35
CA ILE A 4 -0.88 -2.77 -6.12
C ILE A 4 -0.57 -2.54 -4.64
N CYS A 5 0.27 -3.39 -4.07
CA CYS A 5 0.81 -3.21 -2.72
C CYS A 5 2.27 -2.80 -2.83
N VAL A 6 2.64 -1.73 -2.15
CA VAL A 6 3.97 -1.12 -2.22
C VAL A 6 4.68 -1.27 -0.89
N ASN A 7 5.88 -1.80 -0.92
CA ASN A 7 6.82 -1.86 0.20
C ASN A 7 6.44 -2.76 1.38
N PRO A 8 5.98 -3.99 1.15
CA PRO A 8 5.85 -4.93 2.27
C PRO A 8 7.24 -5.35 2.78
N THR A 9 7.41 -5.45 4.11
CA THR A 9 8.71 -5.74 4.71
C THR A 9 8.70 -6.76 5.84
N ASN A 10 7.52 -7.21 6.28
CA ASN A 10 7.43 -8.14 7.41
C ASN A 10 6.36 -9.21 7.21
N GLU A 11 6.30 -10.15 8.12
CA GLU A 11 5.39 -11.29 8.04
C GLU A 11 3.91 -10.91 8.08
N ILE A 12 3.57 -9.89 8.86
CA ILE A 12 2.18 -9.45 8.98
C ILE A 12 1.71 -8.84 7.67
N GLU A 13 2.55 -8.01 7.05
CA GLU A 13 2.26 -7.41 5.74
C GLU A 13 2.17 -8.48 4.65
N ALA A 14 3.03 -9.50 4.72
CA ALA A 14 2.96 -10.63 3.79
C ALA A 14 1.63 -11.40 3.92
N GLU A 15 1.14 -11.60 5.13
CA GLU A 15 -0.15 -12.25 5.35
C GLU A 15 -1.32 -11.43 4.80
N ILE A 16 -1.27 -10.12 4.98
CA ILE A 16 -2.29 -9.21 4.41
C ILE A 16 -2.31 -9.33 2.90
N ILE A 17 -1.15 -9.29 2.26
CA ILE A 17 -1.02 -9.43 0.81
C ILE A 17 -1.57 -10.77 0.34
N ASN A 18 -1.23 -11.85 1.01
CA ASN A 18 -1.65 -13.18 0.60
C ASN A 18 -3.17 -13.34 0.74
N LYS A 19 -3.80 -12.69 1.71
CA LYS A 19 -5.26 -12.64 1.80
C LYS A 19 -5.90 -11.77 0.75
N LEU A 20 -5.29 -10.61 0.43
CA LEU A 20 -5.75 -9.79 -0.69
C LEU A 20 -5.70 -10.57 -2.01
N SER A 21 -4.70 -11.42 -2.20
CA SER A 21 -4.57 -12.21 -3.42
C SER A 21 -5.72 -13.21 -3.60
N LEU A 22 -6.34 -13.66 -2.50
CA LEU A 22 -7.52 -14.51 -2.55
C LEU A 22 -8.77 -13.73 -2.94
N GLN A 23 -8.83 -12.45 -2.59
CA GLN A 23 -9.96 -11.56 -2.88
C GLN A 23 -9.84 -10.90 -4.24
N ASN A 24 -8.63 -10.63 -4.71
CA ASN A 24 -8.37 -9.93 -5.96
C ASN A 24 -7.33 -10.68 -6.80
N GLN A 25 -7.74 -11.18 -7.96
CA GLN A 25 -6.89 -11.99 -8.84
C GLN A 25 -5.85 -11.16 -9.58
N ASP A 26 -6.05 -9.85 -9.70
CA ASP A 26 -5.10 -8.94 -10.37
C ASP A 26 -4.35 -8.13 -9.31
N LEU A 27 -3.60 -8.83 -8.48
CA LEU A 27 -2.77 -8.23 -7.45
C LEU A 27 -1.34 -8.06 -7.95
N ARG A 28 -0.83 -6.85 -7.81
CA ARG A 28 0.54 -6.46 -8.16
C ARG A 28 1.29 -6.03 -6.92
N LEU A 29 2.60 -6.18 -6.94
CA LEU A 29 3.46 -5.81 -5.82
C LEU A 29 4.65 -5.01 -6.32
N PHE A 30 5.04 -3.99 -5.57
CA PHE A 30 6.34 -3.34 -5.69
C PHE A 30 7.13 -3.62 -4.42
N VAL A 31 8.19 -4.39 -4.52
CA VAL A 31 8.93 -4.93 -3.38
C VAL A 31 10.36 -4.44 -3.43
N SER A 32 10.89 -3.99 -2.28
CA SER A 32 12.29 -3.57 -2.20
C SER A 32 13.24 -4.74 -2.49
N SER A 33 14.22 -4.49 -3.34
CA SER A 33 15.30 -5.44 -3.62
C SER A 33 16.19 -5.73 -2.40
N LYS A 34 16.06 -4.93 -1.34
CA LYS A 34 16.77 -5.15 -0.07
C LYS A 34 16.15 -6.25 0.77
N ASN A 35 14.91 -6.67 0.46
CA ASN A 35 14.29 -7.79 1.14
C ASN A 35 15.00 -9.09 0.77
N ASP A 36 15.02 -10.02 1.71
CA ASP A 36 15.55 -11.35 1.51
C ASP A 36 14.70 -12.09 0.44
N GLU A 37 15.37 -12.88 -0.38
CA GLU A 37 14.73 -13.60 -1.49
C GLU A 37 13.64 -14.55 -1.03
N LYS A 38 13.81 -15.19 0.11
CA LYS A 38 12.79 -16.03 0.73
C LYS A 38 11.50 -15.26 1.01
N TYR A 39 11.65 -14.04 1.53
CA TYR A 39 10.53 -13.17 1.82
C TYR A 39 9.80 -12.80 0.54
N ILE A 40 10.54 -12.36 -0.49
CA ILE A 40 9.98 -11.97 -1.77
C ILE A 40 9.22 -13.13 -2.41
N ASN A 41 9.79 -14.32 -2.38
CA ASN A 41 9.21 -15.50 -3.05
C ASN A 41 7.91 -15.98 -2.42
N LYS A 42 7.65 -15.70 -1.16
CA LYS A 42 6.40 -16.13 -0.52
C LYS A 42 5.23 -15.18 -0.72
N LEU A 43 5.48 -13.97 -1.24
CA LEU A 43 4.42 -13.02 -1.55
C LEU A 43 3.67 -13.45 -2.81
N LYS A 44 2.35 -13.41 -2.76
CA LYS A 44 1.47 -13.73 -3.88
C LYS A 44 1.23 -12.49 -4.73
N GLY A 45 1.20 -12.65 -6.05
CA GLY A 45 0.93 -11.56 -6.98
C GLY A 45 2.05 -11.35 -7.98
N LYS A 46 1.84 -10.43 -8.92
CA LYS A 46 2.87 -10.05 -9.90
C LYS A 46 3.84 -9.07 -9.26
N LYS A 47 5.11 -9.41 -9.24
CA LYS A 47 6.13 -8.64 -8.52
C LYS A 47 6.96 -7.78 -9.45
N ALA A 48 7.12 -6.51 -9.08
CA ALA A 48 8.20 -5.66 -9.55
C ALA A 48 9.16 -5.49 -8.36
N VAL A 49 10.40 -5.86 -8.52
CA VAL A 49 11.43 -5.76 -7.47
C VAL A 49 12.36 -4.62 -7.83
N GLY A 50 12.52 -3.66 -6.93
CA GLY A 50 13.31 -2.48 -7.21
C GLY A 50 13.65 -1.65 -5.99
N ASP A 51 14.01 -0.40 -6.22
CA ASP A 51 14.40 0.54 -5.19
C ASP A 51 13.18 1.35 -4.72
N VAL A 52 12.78 1.16 -3.47
CA VAL A 52 11.64 1.88 -2.87
C VAL A 52 11.98 3.34 -2.53
N THR A 53 13.22 3.79 -2.79
CA THR A 53 13.58 5.20 -2.73
C THR A 53 13.52 5.89 -4.10
N ASP A 54 13.12 5.17 -5.14
CA ASP A 54 12.93 5.70 -6.50
C ASP A 54 11.44 5.90 -6.78
N ASP A 55 10.97 7.13 -6.64
CA ASP A 55 9.56 7.49 -6.81
C ASP A 55 9.06 7.21 -8.24
N THR A 56 9.90 7.42 -9.24
CA THR A 56 9.57 7.15 -10.64
C THR A 56 9.35 5.66 -10.89
N HIS A 57 10.18 4.81 -10.29
CA HIS A 57 10.04 3.35 -10.42
C HIS A 57 8.73 2.89 -9.76
N ILE A 58 8.43 3.43 -8.58
CA ILE A 58 7.17 3.11 -7.88
C ILE A 58 5.96 3.56 -8.73
N SER A 59 5.96 4.81 -9.20
CA SER A 59 4.82 5.33 -9.98
C SER A 59 4.63 4.56 -11.28
N THR A 60 5.70 4.15 -11.93
CA THR A 60 5.64 3.32 -13.13
C THR A 60 4.99 1.96 -12.84
N ALA A 61 5.36 1.33 -11.72
CA ALA A 61 4.77 0.06 -11.30
C ALA A 61 3.27 0.20 -10.99
N CYS A 62 2.84 1.37 -10.54
CA CYS A 62 1.43 1.64 -10.22
C CYS A 62 0.53 1.86 -11.44
N ARG A 63 1.11 2.07 -12.62
CA ARG A 63 0.31 2.39 -13.82
C ARG A 63 -0.67 1.28 -14.15
N GLY A 64 -1.92 1.67 -14.37
CA GLY A 64 -3.01 0.74 -14.66
C GLY A 64 -3.65 0.11 -13.43
N ALA A 65 -3.12 0.34 -12.23
CA ALA A 65 -3.77 -0.07 -11.00
C ALA A 65 -4.85 0.94 -10.61
N PHE A 66 -5.90 0.46 -9.98
CA PHE A 66 -6.98 1.29 -9.45
C PHE A 66 -6.69 1.70 -8.01
N CYS A 67 -6.29 0.74 -7.18
CA CYS A 67 -6.05 0.92 -5.76
C CYS A 67 -4.58 0.61 -5.43
N GLY A 68 -3.96 1.46 -4.62
CA GLY A 68 -2.62 1.23 -4.11
C GLY A 68 -2.62 1.15 -2.59
N VAL A 69 -2.03 0.10 -2.04
CA VAL A 69 -1.80 -0.06 -0.61
C VAL A 69 -0.33 0.19 -0.34
N PHE A 70 -0.04 1.26 0.39
CA PHE A 70 1.33 1.70 0.67
C PHE A 70 1.67 1.40 2.12
N PHE A 71 2.59 0.46 2.33
CA PHE A 71 3.12 0.19 3.66
C PHE A 71 4.25 1.18 3.93
N GLU A 72 4.03 2.09 4.88
CA GLU A 72 4.97 3.18 5.14
C GLU A 72 6.33 2.66 5.58
N ASN A 73 7.37 3.29 5.05
CA ASN A 73 8.71 3.26 5.59
C ASN A 73 9.08 4.70 6.01
N ASN A 74 10.35 4.99 6.22
CA ASN A 74 10.80 6.32 6.63
C ASN A 74 10.83 7.34 5.47
N GLU A 75 10.38 6.95 4.28
CA GLU A 75 10.52 7.73 3.05
C GLU A 75 9.19 8.32 2.57
N ARG A 76 8.52 9.06 3.46
CA ARG A 76 7.18 9.62 3.18
C ARG A 76 7.12 10.48 1.93
N ASP A 77 8.12 11.34 1.72
CA ASP A 77 8.14 12.26 0.56
C ASP A 77 8.24 11.49 -0.75
N ILE A 78 8.96 10.39 -0.78
CA ILE A 78 9.06 9.52 -1.95
C ILE A 78 7.69 8.94 -2.30
N PHE A 79 6.97 8.47 -1.30
CA PHE A 79 5.61 7.94 -1.51
C PHE A 79 4.65 9.02 -1.98
N ILE A 80 4.72 10.22 -1.42
CA ILE A 80 3.89 11.34 -1.86
C ILE A 80 4.15 11.63 -3.35
N ASN A 81 5.42 11.72 -3.76
CA ASN A 81 5.79 11.97 -5.14
C ASN A 81 5.30 10.84 -6.07
N ALA A 82 5.50 9.60 -5.66
CA ALA A 82 5.05 8.44 -6.43
C ALA A 82 3.53 8.43 -6.61
N ILE A 83 2.78 8.71 -5.56
CA ILE A 83 1.32 8.76 -5.58
C ILE A 83 0.83 9.84 -6.54
N ASN A 84 1.44 11.03 -6.51
CA ASN A 84 1.05 12.13 -7.39
C ASN A 84 1.20 11.78 -8.87
N GLU A 85 2.17 10.92 -9.21
CA GLU A 85 2.45 10.49 -10.59
C GLU A 85 1.80 9.16 -10.97
N SER A 86 1.16 8.49 -10.02
CA SER A 86 0.72 7.09 -10.19
C SER A 86 -0.57 6.92 -10.99
N GLY A 87 -1.47 7.90 -10.95
CA GLY A 87 -2.80 7.78 -11.53
C GLY A 87 -3.76 6.90 -10.71
N LEU A 88 -3.40 6.51 -9.51
CA LEU A 88 -4.25 5.69 -8.63
C LEU A 88 -5.52 6.44 -8.25
N LYS A 89 -6.64 5.71 -8.21
CA LYS A 89 -7.96 6.26 -7.87
C LYS A 89 -8.34 6.05 -6.41
N ARG A 90 -7.63 5.17 -5.72
CA ARG A 90 -7.82 4.89 -4.30
C ARG A 90 -6.48 4.55 -3.71
N ILE A 91 -6.10 5.25 -2.64
CA ILE A 91 -4.82 5.05 -1.97
C ILE A 91 -5.08 4.72 -0.51
N ILE A 92 -4.54 3.61 -0.04
CA ILE A 92 -4.59 3.19 1.35
C ILE A 92 -3.17 3.27 1.88
N TRP A 93 -2.91 4.24 2.75
CA TRP A 93 -1.59 4.45 3.38
C TRP A 93 -1.61 3.84 4.76
N VAL A 94 -0.75 2.87 5.02
CA VAL A 94 -0.72 2.10 6.28
C VAL A 94 0.49 2.54 7.11
N SER A 95 0.26 3.04 8.31
CA SER A 95 1.35 3.55 9.17
C SER A 95 1.01 3.47 10.66
N GLU A 96 2.03 3.34 11.49
CA GLU A 96 1.93 3.52 12.95
C GLU A 96 2.13 4.96 13.37
N ASN A 97 2.62 5.81 12.48
CA ASN A 97 2.96 7.19 12.77
C ASN A 97 1.77 8.11 12.54
N ASP A 98 1.80 9.27 13.19
CA ASP A 98 0.81 10.31 12.92
C ASP A 98 0.93 10.79 11.48
N THR A 99 -0.21 11.12 10.89
CA THR A 99 -0.23 11.73 9.58
C THR A 99 0.18 13.21 9.64
N ASN A 100 0.35 13.82 8.49
CA ASN A 100 0.62 15.25 8.39
C ASN A 100 -0.26 15.88 7.30
N LYS A 101 -0.20 17.20 7.21
CA LYS A 101 -1.00 17.96 6.26
C LYS A 101 -0.70 17.57 4.81
N ASN A 102 0.57 17.36 4.47
CA ASN A 102 0.97 17.04 3.10
C ASN A 102 0.40 15.71 2.63
N ILE A 103 0.37 14.72 3.52
CA ILE A 103 -0.21 13.42 3.21
C ILE A 103 -1.73 13.54 3.06
N LEU A 104 -2.39 14.22 4.00
CA LEU A 104 -3.85 14.36 3.97
C LEU A 104 -4.37 15.23 2.83
N GLU A 105 -3.52 16.03 2.21
CA GLU A 105 -3.86 16.81 1.01
C GLU A 105 -3.85 15.96 -0.28
N LEU A 106 -3.33 14.75 -0.23
CA LEU A 106 -3.38 13.86 -1.40
C LEU A 106 -4.82 13.48 -1.72
N ASP A 107 -5.14 13.52 -3.01
CA ASP A 107 -6.47 13.13 -3.47
C ASP A 107 -6.66 11.62 -3.31
N ASN A 108 -7.87 11.22 -2.96
CA ASN A 108 -8.27 9.81 -2.91
C ASN A 108 -7.48 8.97 -1.89
N LEU A 109 -7.02 9.60 -0.82
CA LEU A 109 -6.20 8.95 0.21
C LEU A 109 -7.02 8.57 1.44
N ILE A 110 -6.80 7.33 1.90
CA ILE A 110 -7.23 6.85 3.19
C ILE A 110 -5.95 6.55 3.98
N TYR A 111 -5.78 7.25 5.11
CA TYR A 111 -4.63 7.02 5.99
C TYR A 111 -5.07 6.11 7.12
N LEU A 112 -4.56 4.88 7.14
CA LEU A 112 -4.82 3.93 8.23
C LEU A 112 -3.73 4.04 9.28
N LYS A 113 -4.05 4.67 10.40
CA LYS A 113 -3.15 4.69 11.54
C LYS A 113 -3.45 3.50 12.44
N HIS A 114 -2.42 2.72 12.75
CA HIS A 114 -2.58 1.51 13.54
C HIS A 114 -1.56 1.42 14.67
N LYS A 115 -1.81 0.49 15.59
CA LYS A 115 -0.85 0.04 16.58
C LYS A 115 -0.76 -1.47 16.48
N ASP A 116 0.44 -1.97 16.22
CA ASP A 116 0.70 -3.41 16.09
C ASP A 116 -0.21 -4.10 15.07
N TYR A 117 -0.59 -3.39 14.00
CA TYR A 117 -1.44 -3.88 12.90
C TYR A 117 -2.86 -4.28 13.32
N LYS A 118 -3.30 -3.90 14.49
CA LYS A 118 -4.65 -4.25 14.97
C LYS A 118 -5.71 -3.70 14.03
N GLY A 119 -6.51 -4.59 13.44
CA GLY A 119 -7.61 -4.22 12.55
C GLY A 119 -7.20 -3.84 11.13
N VAL A 120 -5.89 -3.84 10.81
CA VAL A 120 -5.39 -3.40 9.49
C VAL A 120 -5.85 -4.34 8.39
N GLU A 121 -5.70 -5.65 8.58
CA GLU A 121 -6.04 -6.62 7.55
C GLU A 121 -7.52 -6.53 7.16
N GLU A 122 -8.42 -6.59 8.13
CA GLU A 122 -9.85 -6.50 7.87
C GLU A 122 -10.21 -5.20 7.19
N LYS A 123 -9.59 -4.10 7.60
CA LYS A 123 -9.89 -2.78 7.02
C LYS A 123 -9.41 -2.65 5.58
N ILE A 124 -8.23 -3.17 5.26
CA ILE A 124 -7.72 -3.17 3.89
C ILE A 124 -8.63 -4.01 2.99
N LEU A 125 -8.98 -5.22 3.43
CA LEU A 125 -9.85 -6.11 2.66
C LEU A 125 -11.22 -5.47 2.41
N ASP A 126 -11.77 -4.81 3.43
CA ASP A 126 -13.04 -4.11 3.35
C ASP A 126 -12.96 -2.93 2.36
N LEU A 127 -11.97 -2.05 2.52
CA LEU A 127 -11.81 -0.86 1.67
C LEU A 127 -11.54 -1.21 0.21
N GLU A 128 -10.77 -2.27 -0.04
CA GLU A 128 -10.47 -2.70 -1.40
C GLU A 128 -11.72 -3.20 -2.11
N SER A 129 -12.61 -3.88 -1.40
CA SER A 129 -13.80 -4.48 -1.99
C SER A 129 -14.97 -3.53 -2.17
N GLN A 130 -14.96 -2.37 -1.51
CA GLN A 130 -16.08 -1.42 -1.60
C GLN A 130 -16.06 -0.67 -2.94
N GLU A 131 -17.25 -0.46 -3.50
CA GLU A 131 -17.41 0.33 -4.73
C GLU A 131 -17.05 1.79 -4.51
N THR A 132 -17.48 2.37 -3.38
CA THR A 132 -17.15 3.73 -2.98
C THR A 132 -16.64 3.75 -1.55
N VAL A 133 -15.71 4.66 -1.26
CA VAL A 133 -15.10 4.81 0.07
C VAL A 133 -15.05 6.27 0.47
N GLU A 134 -14.98 6.53 1.76
CA GLU A 134 -14.70 7.84 2.31
C GLU A 134 -13.20 8.01 2.51
N TYR A 135 -12.67 9.17 2.16
CA TYR A 135 -11.24 9.47 2.26
C TYR A 135 -10.92 10.18 3.57
N GLY A 136 -9.64 10.14 3.96
CA GLY A 136 -9.15 10.80 5.15
C GLY A 136 -8.50 9.85 6.14
N LEU A 137 -8.36 10.32 7.37
CA LEU A 137 -7.72 9.55 8.45
C LEU A 137 -8.71 8.56 9.07
N ILE A 138 -8.28 7.31 9.16
CA ILE A 138 -8.94 6.29 9.99
C ILE A 138 -7.94 5.86 11.05
N ASP A 139 -8.25 6.14 12.32
CA ASP A 139 -7.40 5.75 13.44
C ASP A 139 -7.92 4.44 14.04
N LEU A 140 -7.19 3.36 13.76
CA LEU A 140 -7.55 2.02 14.24
C LEU A 140 -7.09 1.77 15.68
N ASP A 141 -6.35 2.72 16.26
CA ASP A 141 -5.83 2.63 17.64
C ASP A 141 -6.78 3.26 18.67
N THR A 142 -7.95 3.68 18.27
CA THR A 142 -8.96 4.24 19.18
C THR A 142 -9.91 3.22 19.72
#